data_c65e8b16b7c9cf4bbff53ad09aebe30a
#
_entry.id   c65e8b16b7c9cf4bbff53ad09aebe30a
#
_cell.length_a   1.000
_cell.length_b   1.000
_cell.length_c   1.000
_cell.angle_alpha   90.00
_cell.angle_beta   90.00
_cell.angle_gamma   90.00
#
_symmetry.space_group_name_H-M   'P 1'
#
loop_
_entity.id
_entity.type
_entity.pdbx_description
1 polymer ?
#
loop_
_entity_poly.entity_id
_entity_poly.type
_entity_poly.pdbx_seq_one_letter_code
_entity_poly.pdbx_strand_id
1 'polypeptide(L)' 'MKNESAKLGLNLKKIRTKKAISQGDIARELGVSRGFVSTIENGKTNPTLSTITKLAKALKVSTNELLK' A
#
# COMPACT_ATOMS: atom_id res chain seq x y z
N MET A 1 -18.62 2.55 -5.13
CA MET A 1 -18.21 2.32 -4.90
C MET A 1 -17.02 2.44 -4.57
N LYS A 2 -16.46 2.64 -4.33
CA LYS A 2 -15.68 2.54 -3.82
C LYS A 2 -14.83 1.80 -3.51
N ASN A 3 -14.62 1.33 -3.71
CA ASN A 3 -14.15 0.17 -3.20
C ASN A 3 -12.83 -0.27 -3.69
N GLU A 4 -12.30 0.33 -4.76
CA GLU A 4 -10.96 0.05 -5.22
C GLU A 4 -9.93 0.53 -4.22
N SER A 5 -10.19 1.66 -3.58
CA SER A 5 -9.30 2.16 -2.55
C SER A 5 -9.29 1.25 -1.34
N ALA A 6 -10.46 0.75 -0.96
CA ALA A 6 -10.56 -0.17 0.16
C ALA A 6 -9.85 -1.48 -0.13
N LYS A 7 -10.02 -1.98 -1.35
CA LYS A 7 -9.42 -3.22 -1.77
C LYS A 7 -7.89 -3.11 -1.79
N LEU A 8 -7.40 -2.03 -2.34
CA LEU A 8 -5.96 -1.76 -2.36
C LEU A 8 -5.42 -1.72 -0.95
N GLY A 9 -6.11 -1.02 -0.06
CA GLY A 9 -5.67 -0.89 1.33
C GLY A 9 -5.61 -2.23 2.03
N LEU A 10 -6.62 -3.06 1.83
CA LEU A 10 -6.65 -4.39 2.43
C LEU A 10 -5.53 -5.26 1.89
N ASN A 11 -5.32 -5.22 0.59
CA ASN A 11 -4.25 -6.00 -0.03
C ASN A 11 -2.89 -5.55 0.48
N LEU A 12 -2.69 -4.24 0.57
CA LEU A 12 -1.43 -3.71 1.08
C LEU A 12 -1.17 -4.18 2.49
N LYS A 13 -2.15 -4.05 3.37
CA LYS A 13 -2.00 -4.45 4.75
C LYS A 13 -1.74 -5.94 4.88
N LYS A 14 -2.47 -6.73 4.11
CA LYS A 14 -2.35 -8.18 4.14
C LYS A 14 -0.95 -8.63 3.73
N ILE A 15 -0.46 -8.12 2.61
CA ILE A 15 0.85 -8.49 2.10
C ILE A 15 1.94 -8.00 3.05
N ARG A 16 1.80 -6.77 3.51
CA ARG A 16 2.77 -6.17 4.43
C ARG A 16 2.90 -6.99 5.70
N THR A 17 1.77 -7.32 6.29
CA THR A 17 1.73 -8.07 7.54
C THR A 17 2.32 -9.46 7.37
N LYS A 18 1.97 -10.09 6.26
CA LYS A 18 2.46 -11.43 5.96
C LYS A 18 3.98 -11.45 5.81
N LYS A 19 4.54 -10.38 5.29
CA LYS A 19 5.99 -10.27 5.10
C LYS A 19 6.70 -9.64 6.29
N ALA A 20 5.96 -9.33 7.35
CA ALA A 20 6.50 -8.72 8.56
C ALA A 20 7.17 -7.38 8.27
N ILE A 21 6.59 -6.60 7.38
CA ILE A 21 7.08 -5.28 7.04
C ILE A 21 6.20 -4.25 7.74
N SER A 22 6.81 -3.28 8.42
CA SER A 22 6.02 -2.28 9.13
C SER A 22 5.58 -1.16 8.21
N GLN A 23 4.58 -0.40 8.66
CA GLN A 23 4.17 0.79 7.93
C GLN A 23 5.32 1.78 7.82
N GLY A 24 6.13 1.87 8.88
CA GLY A 24 7.29 2.75 8.88
C GLY A 24 8.31 2.36 7.83
N ASP A 25 8.49 1.05 7.62
CA ASP A 25 9.41 0.57 6.60
C ASP A 25 8.95 0.99 5.21
N ILE A 26 7.66 0.84 4.95
CA ILE A 26 7.09 1.25 3.67
C ILE A 26 7.23 2.75 3.49
N ALA A 27 6.91 3.51 4.54
CA ALA A 27 6.99 4.97 4.48
C ALA A 27 8.40 5.43 4.13
N ARG A 28 9.39 4.84 4.77
CA ARG A 28 10.80 5.18 4.49
C ARG A 28 11.18 4.86 3.06
N GLU A 29 10.73 3.71 2.60
CA GLU A 29 11.04 3.28 1.25
C GLU A 29 10.45 4.23 0.20
N LEU A 30 9.23 4.71 0.45
CA LEU A 30 8.54 5.60 -0.47
C LEU A 30 8.88 7.08 -0.27
N GLY A 31 9.52 7.41 0.83
CA GLY A 31 9.80 8.81 1.15
C GLY A 31 8.55 9.57 1.56
N VAL A 32 7.62 8.92 2.24
CA VAL A 32 6.37 9.53 2.68
C VAL A 32 6.20 9.31 4.18
N SER A 33 5.15 9.89 4.75
CA SER A 33 4.89 9.71 6.17
C SER A 33 4.22 8.36 6.43
N ARG A 34 4.37 7.87 7.65
CA ARG A 34 3.68 6.67 8.10
C ARG A 34 2.17 6.86 8.04
N GLY A 35 1.72 8.08 8.36
CA GLY A 35 0.31 8.40 8.30
C GLY A 35 -0.26 8.23 6.89
N PHE A 36 0.55 8.56 5.89
CA PHE A 36 0.12 8.39 4.51
C PHE A 36 -0.11 6.92 4.19
N VAL A 37 0.81 6.04 4.64
CA VAL A 37 0.66 4.60 4.43
C VAL A 37 -0.59 4.10 5.14
N SER A 38 -0.80 4.55 6.37
CA SER A 38 -1.98 4.19 7.14
C SER A 38 -3.27 4.61 6.42
N THR A 39 -3.26 5.80 5.85
CA THR A 39 -4.42 6.33 5.12
C THR A 39 -4.75 5.43 3.93
N ILE A 40 -3.72 4.96 3.23
CA ILE A 40 -3.93 4.05 2.10
C ILE A 40 -4.52 2.73 2.60
N GLU A 41 -3.98 2.19 3.68
CA GLU A 41 -4.44 0.90 4.21
C GLU A 41 -5.88 0.97 4.68
N ASN A 42 -6.31 2.14 5.13
CA ASN A 42 -7.67 2.32 5.59
C ASN A 42 -8.66 2.67 4.48
N GLY A 43 -8.17 2.70 3.24
CA GLY A 43 -9.02 2.95 2.09
C GLY A 43 -9.52 4.37 2.00
N LYS A 44 -8.83 5.31 2.65
CA LYS A 44 -9.27 6.70 2.70
C LYS A 44 -8.67 7.60 1.65
N THR A 45 -7.84 7.05 0.79
CA THR A 45 -7.25 7.83 -0.29
C THR A 45 -7.09 6.93 -1.50
N ASN A 46 -6.99 7.56 -2.65
CA ASN A 46 -6.85 6.86 -3.91
C ASN A 46 -5.49 7.21 -4.48
N PRO A 47 -4.45 6.45 -4.15
CA PRO A 47 -3.10 6.82 -4.57
C PRO A 47 -2.94 6.75 -6.08
N THR A 48 -1.96 7.49 -6.59
CA THR A 48 -1.67 7.49 -8.01
C THR A 48 -1.07 6.15 -8.40
N LEU A 49 -1.09 5.87 -9.70
CA LEU A 49 -0.50 4.67 -10.23
C LEU A 49 0.99 4.60 -9.90
N SER A 50 1.65 5.74 -9.92
CA SER A 50 3.06 5.83 -9.55
C SER A 50 3.28 5.35 -8.11
N THR A 51 2.42 5.78 -7.20
CA THR A 51 2.51 5.38 -5.80
C THR A 51 2.27 3.89 -5.66
N ILE A 52 1.28 3.36 -6.39
CA ILE A 52 0.98 1.93 -6.34
C ILE A 52 2.17 1.12 -6.81
N THR A 53 2.83 1.57 -7.87
CA THR A 53 4.03 0.91 -8.37
C THR A 53 5.14 0.89 -7.31
N LYS A 54 5.31 2.01 -6.62
CA LYS A 54 6.32 2.09 -5.57
C LYS A 54 5.99 1.19 -4.39
N LEU A 55 4.71 1.09 -4.05
CA LEU A 55 4.26 0.19 -2.99
C LEU A 55 4.59 -1.27 -3.35
N ALA A 56 4.29 -1.64 -4.58
CA ALA A 56 4.56 -3.00 -5.04
C ALA A 56 6.04 -3.31 -4.97
N LYS A 57 6.88 -2.37 -5.38
CA LYS A 57 8.32 -2.53 -5.31
C LYS A 57 8.80 -2.69 -3.88
N ALA A 58 8.27 -1.87 -2.98
CA ALA A 58 8.65 -1.94 -1.57
C ALA A 58 8.27 -3.29 -0.96
N LEU A 59 7.16 -3.85 -1.41
CA LEU A 59 6.70 -5.16 -0.93
C LEU A 59 7.28 -6.32 -1.72
N LYS A 60 7.98 -6.02 -2.81
CA LYS A 60 8.57 -7.04 -3.68
C LYS A 60 7.52 -7.95 -4.31
N VAL A 61 6.43 -7.34 -4.74
CA VAL A 61 5.37 -8.05 -5.44
C VAL A 61 5.02 -7.26 -6.70
N SER A 62 4.20 -7.82 -7.56
CA SER A 62 3.74 -7.10 -8.74
C SER A 62 2.59 -6.18 -8.35
N THR A 63 2.37 -5.14 -9.16
CA THR A 63 1.24 -4.24 -8.91
C THR A 63 -0.09 -5.00 -8.94
N ASN A 64 -0.14 -6.06 -9.74
CA ASN A 64 -1.34 -6.87 -9.84
C ASN A 64 -1.73 -7.46 -8.48
N GLU A 65 -0.76 -7.81 -7.66
CA GLU A 65 -1.03 -8.36 -6.33
C GLU A 65 -1.75 -7.36 -5.44
N LEU A 66 -1.48 -6.08 -5.65
CA LEU A 66 -2.14 -5.04 -4.87
C LEU A 66 -3.53 -4.72 -5.40
N LEU A 67 -3.75 -4.93 -6.67
CA LEU A 67 -4.98 -4.49 -7.33
C LEU A 67 -6.02 -5.58 -7.50
N LYS A 68 -5.68 -6.82 -7.27
CA LYS A 68 -6.67 -7.88 -7.43
C LYS A 68 -7.60 -8.00 -6.18
#